data_5fe363857a95ea04fcfe2cb46a1f7b74
#
_entry.id   5fe363857a95ea04fcfe2cb46a1f7b74
#
_cell.length_a   1.000
_cell.length_b   1.000
_cell.length_c   1.000
_cell.angle_alpha   90.00
_cell.angle_beta   90.00
_cell.angle_gamma   90.00
#
_symmetry.space_group_name_H-M   'P 1'
#
loop_
_entity.id
_entity.type
_entity.pdbx_description
1 polymer ?
#
loop_
_entity_poly.entity_id
_entity_poly.type
_entity_poly.pdbx_seq_one_letter_code
_entity_poly.pdbx_strand_id
1 'polypeptide(L)'
;MITEDVAEGRCLADYRAFKAKYYSLLSTRRLPRGKSRAYVGATSRVLEADLVESGHREDEAHILAFSEAVNALQAIRDREELDAKLLSAIAEWRTVRNAEEPLWEDSCTEGDWRPPGSSAGKAISLFSGAMGLDLGFIGSGVQIVLGNDMEKESFRTVASNLPDLKFLNQDIDRIEPKELMREAGVSPGEVDILIGGPPCQPFSPAGRRAGLNDPRSSPLKYFIRAIKEIRPAAFVMEEVPGLLSSRLKHFPYYDKYKRKPEGDEERGSAFKVVKEMLDSTGYRYAYAALNAADFGAPQVRERLIFIGLREGNPSFPEPTHSGDGSPERQPWVTFWESARHLRYTKDKELGPEDRKFMSFVPPGGNWVQMPPDTAADAMGHAFNSEGGRMGFYRRIPWDEPSPTLVTTPSQKGTFLVHPQYDRFLSLAEYKALQGFPLGWKITGSVDARYRLIGNAVPVHLSGAVASHVVRILKEEG
;
A
#
# COMPACT_ATOMS: atom_id res chain seq x y z
N MET A 1 -26.18 7.26 -20.35
CA MET A 1 -25.51 5.99 -20.01
C MET A 1 -24.68 5.45 -21.18
N ILE A 2 -25.21 5.21 -22.39
CA ILE A 2 -24.41 4.64 -23.51
C ILE A 2 -23.33 5.62 -24.06
N THR A 3 -23.49 6.93 -23.91
CA THR A 3 -22.54 7.95 -24.39
C THR A 3 -21.35 8.17 -23.47
N GLU A 4 -21.46 7.91 -22.17
CA GLU A 4 -20.37 8.05 -21.19
C GLU A 4 -19.40 6.86 -21.27
N ASP A 5 -19.89 5.63 -21.35
CA ASP A 5 -19.05 4.43 -21.49
C ASP A 5 -18.16 4.47 -22.77
N VAL A 6 -18.67 5.05 -23.86
CA VAL A 6 -17.91 5.19 -25.12
C VAL A 6 -16.82 6.27 -24.99
N ALA A 7 -17.10 7.36 -24.28
CA ALA A 7 -16.11 8.42 -24.04
C ALA A 7 -15.02 7.96 -23.08
N GLU A 8 -15.38 7.20 -22.06
CA GLU A 8 -14.46 6.60 -21.08
C GLU A 8 -13.55 5.55 -21.72
N GLY A 9 -14.08 4.68 -22.58
CA GLY A 9 -13.29 3.69 -23.31
C GLY A 9 -12.26 4.33 -24.25
N ARG A 10 -12.60 5.45 -24.89
CA ARG A 10 -11.64 6.25 -25.68
C ARG A 10 -10.53 6.84 -24.83
N CYS A 11 -10.84 7.32 -23.62
CA CYS A 11 -9.88 7.92 -22.71
C CYS A 11 -8.75 6.94 -22.33
N LEU A 12 -9.09 5.70 -22.00
CA LEU A 12 -8.09 4.69 -21.65
C LEU A 12 -7.29 4.22 -22.88
N ALA A 13 -7.94 4.11 -24.05
CA ALA A 13 -7.26 3.78 -25.30
C ALA A 13 -6.26 4.87 -25.71
N ASP A 14 -6.62 6.15 -25.60
CA ASP A 14 -5.73 7.27 -25.87
C ASP A 14 -4.54 7.31 -24.91
N TYR A 15 -4.78 6.98 -23.63
CA TYR A 15 -3.71 6.86 -22.64
C TYR A 15 -2.73 5.73 -22.98
N ARG A 16 -3.22 4.56 -23.35
CA ARG A 16 -2.37 3.43 -23.77
C ARG A 16 -1.55 3.75 -25.01
N ALA A 17 -2.16 4.41 -26.00
CA ALA A 17 -1.48 4.87 -27.20
C ALA A 17 -0.38 5.91 -26.87
N PHE A 18 -0.67 6.86 -25.99
CA PHE A 18 0.33 7.81 -25.49
C PHE A 18 1.46 7.09 -24.74
N LYS A 19 1.14 6.16 -23.83
CA LYS A 19 2.11 5.37 -23.06
C LYS A 19 3.08 4.65 -23.99
N ALA A 20 2.59 3.94 -24.98
CA ALA A 20 3.41 3.25 -25.99
C ALA A 20 4.33 4.22 -26.76
N LYS A 21 3.79 5.32 -27.30
CA LYS A 21 4.57 6.35 -28.01
C LYS A 21 5.64 6.98 -27.14
N TYR A 22 5.31 7.35 -25.90
CA TYR A 22 6.22 7.99 -24.97
C TYR A 22 7.38 7.06 -24.57
N TYR A 23 7.09 5.84 -24.19
CA TYR A 23 8.12 4.89 -23.78
C TYR A 23 8.99 4.41 -24.94
N SER A 24 8.43 4.34 -26.16
CA SER A 24 9.23 4.13 -27.37
C SER A 24 10.26 5.25 -27.58
N LEU A 25 9.85 6.52 -27.41
CA LEU A 25 10.76 7.67 -27.48
C LEU A 25 11.78 7.65 -26.34
N LEU A 26 11.35 7.32 -25.11
CA LEU A 26 12.20 7.27 -23.94
C LEU A 26 13.29 6.19 -24.07
N SER A 27 12.99 5.05 -24.71
CA SER A 27 13.95 3.98 -24.96
C SER A 27 15.16 4.42 -25.78
N THR A 28 14.99 5.47 -26.58
CA THR A 28 16.05 6.03 -27.43
C THR A 28 16.91 7.10 -26.73
N ARG A 29 16.61 7.48 -25.49
CA ARG A 29 17.30 8.56 -24.75
C ARG A 29 18.68 8.16 -24.23
N ARG A 30 19.73 8.97 -24.50
CA ARG A 30 21.06 8.79 -23.91
C ARG A 30 21.11 9.22 -22.45
N LEU A 31 21.79 8.41 -21.60
CA LEU A 31 22.03 8.71 -20.20
C LEU A 31 23.48 9.08 -19.90
N PRO A 32 23.72 9.88 -18.84
CA PRO A 32 25.06 10.13 -18.34
C PRO A 32 25.76 8.84 -17.94
N ARG A 33 27.08 8.75 -18.20
CA ARG A 33 27.92 7.61 -17.80
C ARG A 33 27.76 7.35 -16.29
N GLY A 34 27.54 6.10 -15.90
CA GLY A 34 27.39 5.66 -14.50
C GLY A 34 25.92 5.43 -14.04
N LYS A 35 24.91 5.96 -14.75
CA LYS A 35 23.48 5.75 -14.43
C LYS A 35 22.74 4.88 -15.43
N SER A 36 23.43 4.43 -16.48
CA SER A 36 22.87 3.62 -17.56
C SER A 36 22.25 2.30 -17.10
N ARG A 37 22.77 1.65 -16.06
CA ARG A 37 22.35 0.31 -15.64
C ARG A 37 20.93 0.27 -15.04
N ALA A 38 20.58 1.22 -14.18
CA ALA A 38 19.23 1.28 -13.58
C ALA A 38 18.15 1.72 -14.59
N TYR A 39 18.55 2.57 -15.53
CA TYR A 39 17.68 3.08 -16.58
C TYR A 39 17.45 2.05 -17.69
N VAL A 40 18.50 1.39 -18.17
CA VAL A 40 18.39 0.27 -19.11
C VAL A 40 17.49 -0.81 -18.54
N GLY A 41 17.62 -1.11 -17.24
CA GLY A 41 16.75 -2.07 -16.57
C GLY A 41 15.28 -1.65 -16.43
N ALA A 42 15.00 -0.34 -16.34
CA ALA A 42 13.63 0.16 -16.32
C ALA A 42 13.02 0.19 -17.74
N THR A 43 13.80 0.67 -18.72
CA THR A 43 13.38 0.73 -20.12
C THR A 43 13.24 -0.67 -20.74
N SER A 44 14.13 -1.59 -20.39
CA SER A 44 14.08 -2.99 -20.82
C SER A 44 12.80 -3.66 -20.34
N ARG A 45 12.36 -3.44 -19.10
CA ARG A 45 11.12 -4.05 -18.58
C ARG A 45 9.85 -3.56 -19.30
N VAL A 46 9.84 -2.32 -19.75
CA VAL A 46 8.70 -1.79 -20.51
C VAL A 46 8.67 -2.39 -21.92
N LEU A 47 9.82 -2.43 -22.61
CA LEU A 47 9.95 -3.08 -23.92
C LEU A 47 9.68 -4.59 -23.85
N GLU A 48 10.07 -5.24 -22.74
CA GLU A 48 9.79 -6.64 -22.47
C GLU A 48 8.28 -6.91 -22.38
N ALA A 49 7.55 -6.06 -21.66
CA ALA A 49 6.09 -6.16 -21.57
C ALA A 49 5.42 -5.97 -22.94
N ASP A 50 5.83 -4.96 -23.71
CA ASP A 50 5.33 -4.72 -25.06
C ASP A 50 5.62 -5.87 -26.03
N LEU A 51 6.78 -6.52 -25.90
CA LEU A 51 7.15 -7.68 -26.71
C LEU A 51 6.36 -8.95 -26.34
N VAL A 52 6.11 -9.15 -25.04
CA VAL A 52 5.25 -10.26 -24.56
C VAL A 52 3.80 -10.06 -25.01
N GLU A 53 3.26 -8.85 -24.92
CA GLU A 53 1.93 -8.52 -25.48
C GLU A 53 1.85 -8.76 -27.02
N SER A 54 3.00 -8.61 -27.71
CA SER A 54 3.12 -8.87 -29.15
C SER A 54 3.35 -10.35 -29.49
N GLY A 55 3.35 -11.24 -28.50
CA GLY A 55 3.42 -12.70 -28.68
C GLY A 55 4.82 -13.32 -28.63
N HIS A 56 5.82 -12.61 -28.16
CA HIS A 56 7.15 -13.17 -27.92
C HIS A 56 7.20 -13.96 -26.59
N ARG A 57 8.05 -14.98 -26.52
CA ARG A 57 8.29 -15.69 -25.26
C ARG A 57 9.05 -14.80 -24.28
N GLU A 58 8.79 -14.93 -22.97
CA GLU A 58 9.36 -14.06 -21.92
C GLU A 58 10.91 -14.00 -21.96
N ASP A 59 11.58 -15.16 -22.16
CA ASP A 59 13.03 -15.27 -22.24
C ASP A 59 13.62 -14.57 -23.47
N GLU A 60 12.95 -14.69 -24.62
CA GLU A 60 13.30 -14.00 -25.86
C GLU A 60 13.00 -12.50 -25.81
N ALA A 61 11.84 -12.12 -25.25
CA ALA A 61 11.44 -10.74 -25.05
C ALA A 61 12.44 -9.99 -24.16
N HIS A 62 12.94 -10.60 -23.09
CA HIS A 62 13.92 -10.01 -22.19
C HIS A 62 15.25 -9.70 -22.91
N ILE A 63 15.78 -10.64 -23.72
CA ILE A 63 17.02 -10.47 -24.47
C ILE A 63 16.87 -9.41 -25.55
N LEU A 64 15.76 -9.44 -26.31
CA LEU A 64 15.47 -8.50 -27.38
C LEU A 64 15.29 -7.08 -26.82
N ALA A 65 14.47 -6.91 -25.77
CA ALA A 65 14.23 -5.62 -25.13
C ALA A 65 15.50 -5.00 -24.58
N PHE A 66 16.38 -5.81 -23.97
CA PHE A 66 17.69 -5.34 -23.48
C PHE A 66 18.61 -4.92 -24.63
N SER A 67 18.67 -5.72 -25.69
CA SER A 67 19.48 -5.43 -26.88
C SER A 67 18.99 -4.18 -27.62
N GLU A 68 17.68 -4.04 -27.82
CA GLU A 68 17.08 -2.85 -28.43
C GLU A 68 17.28 -1.59 -27.58
N ALA A 69 17.10 -1.68 -26.27
CA ALA A 69 17.35 -0.56 -25.37
C ALA A 69 18.82 -0.09 -25.41
N VAL A 70 19.77 -1.03 -25.50
CA VAL A 70 21.21 -0.71 -25.64
C VAL A 70 21.52 -0.12 -27.01
N ASN A 71 21.01 -0.70 -28.09
CA ASN A 71 21.23 -0.22 -29.47
C ASN A 71 20.59 1.16 -29.69
N ALA A 72 19.37 1.38 -29.20
CA ALA A 72 18.71 2.67 -29.27
C ALA A 72 19.48 3.76 -28.52
N LEU A 73 20.06 3.44 -27.36
CA LEU A 73 20.93 4.36 -26.61
C LEU A 73 22.22 4.72 -27.37
N GLN A 74 22.71 3.85 -28.26
CA GLN A 74 23.89 4.11 -29.09
C GLN A 74 23.58 4.94 -30.34
N ALA A 75 22.34 4.85 -30.87
CA ALA A 75 21.96 5.48 -32.14
C ALA A 75 21.69 6.99 -32.06
N ILE A 76 21.46 7.55 -30.86
CA ILE A 76 21.07 8.96 -30.72
C ILE A 76 22.30 9.85 -30.57
N ARG A 77 22.49 10.72 -31.55
CA ARG A 77 23.58 11.72 -31.59
C ARG A 77 23.17 13.08 -31.03
N ASP A 78 21.87 13.40 -31.03
CA ASP A 78 21.38 14.71 -30.57
C ASP A 78 20.35 14.54 -29.44
N ARG A 79 20.77 14.95 -28.24
CA ARG A 79 20.01 14.85 -27.01
C ARG A 79 18.90 15.89 -26.92
N GLU A 80 19.13 17.09 -27.43
CA GLU A 80 18.16 18.19 -27.36
C GLU A 80 16.94 17.89 -28.22
N GLU A 81 17.13 17.29 -29.42
CA GLU A 81 16.04 16.89 -30.29
C GLU A 81 15.12 15.83 -29.66
N LEU A 82 15.73 14.85 -28.96
CA LEU A 82 14.96 13.82 -28.28
C LEU A 82 14.18 14.36 -27.07
N ASP A 83 14.81 15.16 -26.23
CA ASP A 83 14.15 15.77 -25.11
C ASP A 83 12.98 16.66 -25.57
N ALA A 84 13.15 17.39 -26.69
CA ALA A 84 12.08 18.15 -27.32
C ALA A 84 10.92 17.25 -27.82
N LYS A 85 11.21 16.10 -28.43
CA LYS A 85 10.19 15.12 -28.85
C LYS A 85 9.42 14.51 -27.67
N LEU A 86 10.11 14.19 -26.56
CA LEU A 86 9.48 13.70 -25.34
C LEU A 86 8.56 14.74 -24.71
N LEU A 87 9.01 15.99 -24.61
CA LEU A 87 8.22 17.11 -24.12
C LEU A 87 7.01 17.39 -25.00
N SER A 88 7.17 17.33 -26.34
CA SER A 88 6.09 17.48 -27.30
C SER A 88 5.03 16.38 -27.13
N ALA A 89 5.43 15.12 -26.92
CA ALA A 89 4.50 14.01 -26.70
C ALA A 89 3.70 14.18 -25.39
N ILE A 90 4.36 14.66 -24.31
CA ILE A 90 3.67 14.99 -23.06
C ILE A 90 2.69 16.16 -23.26
N ALA A 91 3.11 17.21 -23.96
CA ALA A 91 2.29 18.38 -24.23
C ALA A 91 1.08 18.03 -25.10
N GLU A 92 1.28 17.20 -26.12
CA GLU A 92 0.19 16.69 -26.98
C GLU A 92 -0.83 15.90 -26.17
N TRP A 93 -0.38 14.98 -25.31
CA TRP A 93 -1.26 14.22 -24.43
C TRP A 93 -2.04 15.13 -23.45
N ARG A 94 -1.40 16.18 -22.93
CA ARG A 94 -2.02 17.17 -22.03
C ARG A 94 -3.03 18.07 -22.74
N THR A 95 -2.74 18.50 -23.98
CA THR A 95 -3.66 19.36 -24.75
C THR A 95 -4.94 18.64 -25.14
N VAL A 96 -4.88 17.36 -25.43
CA VAL A 96 -6.06 16.52 -25.66
C VAL A 96 -6.96 16.46 -24.41
N ARG A 97 -6.42 16.79 -23.24
CA ARG A 97 -7.08 16.63 -21.94
C ARG A 97 -7.15 17.88 -21.06
N ASN A 98 -6.77 19.05 -21.60
CA ASN A 98 -6.89 20.35 -20.91
C ASN A 98 -8.33 20.88 -20.79
N ALA A 99 -9.34 20.02 -20.81
CA ALA A 99 -10.56 20.35 -20.12
C ALA A 99 -10.21 20.52 -18.63
N GLU A 100 -10.58 21.65 -18.04
CA GLU A 100 -10.55 21.86 -16.58
C GLU A 100 -11.04 20.59 -15.91
N GLU A 101 -10.37 20.16 -14.82
CA GLU A 101 -10.82 19.00 -14.05
C GLU A 101 -12.31 19.22 -13.77
N PRO A 102 -13.23 18.41 -14.32
CA PRO A 102 -14.65 18.71 -14.20
C PRO A 102 -14.99 18.72 -12.71
N LEU A 103 -15.50 19.86 -12.25
CA LEU A 103 -16.15 19.94 -10.94
C LEU A 103 -17.43 19.11 -11.06
N TRP A 104 -17.31 17.80 -10.84
CA TRP A 104 -18.46 16.91 -10.86
C TRP A 104 -19.43 17.33 -9.76
N GLU A 105 -20.63 17.73 -10.17
CA GLU A 105 -21.71 17.98 -9.24
C GLU A 105 -22.07 16.67 -8.49
N ASP A 106 -22.44 16.81 -7.22
CA ASP A 106 -22.68 15.77 -6.21
C ASP A 106 -23.63 14.64 -6.65
N SER A 107 -23.17 13.70 -7.46
CA SER A 107 -23.93 12.47 -7.72
C SER A 107 -23.51 11.29 -6.82
N CYS A 108 -22.36 11.38 -6.16
CA CYS A 108 -21.96 10.44 -5.11
C CYS A 108 -22.19 11.10 -3.74
N THR A 109 -23.45 11.18 -3.33
CA THR A 109 -23.78 11.44 -1.92
C THR A 109 -23.05 10.40 -1.07
N GLU A 110 -22.27 10.85 -0.10
CA GLU A 110 -21.78 10.00 0.98
C GLU A 110 -23.00 9.36 1.65
N GLY A 111 -23.40 8.17 1.15
CA GLY A 111 -24.47 7.40 1.77
C GLY A 111 -24.04 7.07 3.21
N ASP A 112 -24.97 7.10 4.15
CA ASP A 112 -24.69 6.62 5.50
C ASP A 112 -24.29 5.16 5.44
N TRP A 113 -23.00 4.87 5.63
CA TRP A 113 -22.52 3.51 5.77
C TRP A 113 -23.13 2.90 7.05
N ARG A 114 -23.67 1.70 6.94
CA ARG A 114 -24.18 0.94 8.08
C ARG A 114 -23.52 -0.44 8.11
N PRO A 115 -23.14 -0.93 9.30
CA PRO A 115 -22.60 -2.28 9.41
C PRO A 115 -23.68 -3.31 9.01
N PRO A 116 -23.28 -4.38 8.30
CA PRO A 116 -24.16 -5.53 8.11
C PRO A 116 -24.50 -6.18 9.46
N GLY A 117 -25.58 -6.98 9.50
CA GLY A 117 -25.93 -7.72 10.71
C GLY A 117 -24.79 -8.63 11.19
N SER A 118 -24.58 -8.71 12.49
CA SER A 118 -23.52 -9.53 13.09
C SER A 118 -24.06 -10.90 13.54
N SER A 119 -23.49 -11.99 13.01
CA SER A 119 -23.85 -13.37 13.36
C SER A 119 -22.66 -14.34 13.37
N ALA A 120 -21.46 -13.86 13.06
CA ALA A 120 -20.28 -14.70 12.84
C ALA A 120 -19.28 -14.68 14.01
N GLY A 121 -19.69 -14.17 15.17
CA GLY A 121 -18.85 -14.13 16.38
C GLY A 121 -18.52 -12.73 16.86
N LYS A 122 -17.76 -12.67 17.97
CA LYS A 122 -17.32 -11.44 18.64
C LYS A 122 -15.82 -11.24 18.51
N ALA A 123 -15.39 -10.01 18.27
CA ALA A 123 -13.96 -9.68 18.26
C ALA A 123 -13.62 -8.50 19.17
N ILE A 124 -12.42 -8.55 19.74
CA ILE A 124 -11.73 -7.40 20.32
C ILE A 124 -10.68 -6.93 19.29
N SER A 125 -10.65 -5.61 19.04
CA SER A 125 -9.70 -4.99 18.12
C SER A 125 -8.73 -4.08 18.86
N LEU A 126 -7.44 -4.30 18.65
CA LEU A 126 -6.37 -3.49 19.20
C LEU A 126 -5.62 -2.76 18.09
N PHE A 127 -5.20 -1.52 18.36
CA PHE A 127 -4.53 -0.69 17.36
C PHE A 127 -5.40 -0.44 16.12
N SER A 128 -6.70 -0.20 16.33
CA SER A 128 -7.73 -0.19 15.29
C SER A 128 -7.53 0.91 14.24
N GLY A 129 -6.84 2.02 14.56
CA GLY A 129 -6.58 3.12 13.64
C GLY A 129 -7.86 3.66 13.01
N ALA A 130 -7.93 3.65 11.67
CA ALA A 130 -9.13 3.99 10.90
C ALA A 130 -10.10 2.81 10.72
N MET A 131 -9.85 1.68 11.38
CA MET A 131 -10.62 0.42 11.29
C MET A 131 -10.51 -0.31 9.93
N GLY A 132 -9.40 -0.17 9.20
CA GLY A 132 -9.24 -0.87 7.94
C GLY A 132 -9.25 -2.40 8.08
N LEU A 133 -8.59 -2.94 9.11
CA LEU A 133 -8.64 -4.37 9.45
C LEU A 133 -10.04 -4.76 9.94
N ASP A 134 -10.62 -3.98 10.84
CA ASP A 134 -11.94 -4.22 11.46
C ASP A 134 -13.06 -4.26 10.45
N LEU A 135 -13.07 -3.37 9.45
CA LEU A 135 -14.10 -3.30 8.42
C LEU A 135 -14.24 -4.59 7.63
N GLY A 136 -13.15 -5.30 7.37
CA GLY A 136 -13.21 -6.63 6.75
C GLY A 136 -13.92 -7.66 7.64
N PHE A 137 -13.65 -7.63 8.95
CA PHE A 137 -14.30 -8.51 9.92
C PHE A 137 -15.77 -8.14 10.10
N ILE A 138 -16.12 -6.86 10.20
CA ILE A 138 -17.50 -6.38 10.23
C ILE A 138 -18.24 -6.82 8.97
N GLY A 139 -17.62 -6.66 7.78
CA GLY A 139 -18.18 -7.11 6.50
C GLY A 139 -18.42 -8.62 6.42
N SER A 140 -17.67 -9.41 7.19
CA SER A 140 -17.81 -10.87 7.31
C SER A 140 -18.79 -11.28 8.42
N GLY A 141 -19.51 -10.32 9.04
CA GLY A 141 -20.51 -10.55 10.06
C GLY A 141 -19.98 -10.69 11.50
N VAL A 142 -18.73 -10.31 11.75
CA VAL A 142 -18.14 -10.31 13.09
C VAL A 142 -18.48 -9.01 13.81
N GLN A 143 -18.94 -9.13 15.04
CA GLN A 143 -19.21 -7.98 15.91
C GLN A 143 -17.91 -7.55 16.62
N ILE A 144 -17.45 -6.34 16.38
CA ILE A 144 -16.39 -5.74 17.22
C ILE A 144 -17.07 -5.29 18.53
N VAL A 145 -16.75 -5.96 19.63
CA VAL A 145 -17.33 -5.64 20.96
C VAL A 145 -16.53 -4.61 21.72
N LEU A 146 -15.25 -4.45 21.37
CA LEU A 146 -14.35 -3.45 21.92
C LEU A 146 -13.26 -3.10 20.91
N GLY A 147 -13.02 -1.81 20.72
CA GLY A 147 -11.86 -1.29 19.97
C GLY A 147 -10.91 -0.50 20.87
N ASN A 148 -9.64 -0.44 20.49
CA ASN A 148 -8.64 0.40 21.16
C ASN A 148 -7.69 1.04 20.16
N ASP A 149 -7.40 2.31 20.38
CA ASP A 149 -6.28 3.03 19.78
C ASP A 149 -5.91 4.25 20.63
N MET A 150 -4.62 4.60 20.67
CA MET A 150 -4.17 5.75 21.44
C MET A 150 -4.41 7.08 20.73
N GLU A 151 -4.56 7.09 19.39
CA GLU A 151 -4.75 8.31 18.60
C GLU A 151 -6.18 8.86 18.75
N LYS A 152 -6.28 10.13 19.09
CA LYS A 152 -7.57 10.82 19.27
C LYS A 152 -8.39 10.88 17.98
N GLU A 153 -7.72 10.97 16.84
CA GLU A 153 -8.35 11.00 15.53
C GLU A 153 -8.94 9.62 15.16
N SER A 154 -8.32 8.52 15.60
CA SER A 154 -8.88 7.17 15.49
C SER A 154 -10.19 7.09 16.26
N PHE A 155 -10.19 7.49 17.54
CA PHE A 155 -11.40 7.52 18.37
C PHE A 155 -12.52 8.35 17.72
N ARG A 156 -12.22 9.57 17.25
CA ARG A 156 -13.21 10.43 16.60
C ARG A 156 -13.77 9.82 15.33
N THR A 157 -12.91 9.18 14.54
CA THR A 157 -13.30 8.46 13.32
C THR A 157 -14.26 7.33 13.65
N VAL A 158 -13.94 6.51 14.65
CA VAL A 158 -14.81 5.41 15.09
C VAL A 158 -16.13 5.93 15.63
N ALA A 159 -16.12 6.90 16.52
CA ALA A 159 -17.34 7.49 17.10
C ALA A 159 -18.27 8.11 16.04
N SER A 160 -17.72 8.62 14.93
CA SER A 160 -18.50 9.20 13.83
C SER A 160 -19.18 8.14 12.93
N ASN A 161 -18.72 6.90 12.94
CA ASN A 161 -19.21 5.83 12.08
C ASN A 161 -19.93 4.71 12.87
N LEU A 162 -19.47 4.45 14.09
CA LEU A 162 -19.95 3.40 14.99
C LEU A 162 -20.14 3.98 16.40
N PRO A 163 -21.15 4.85 16.61
CA PRO A 163 -21.32 5.57 17.88
C PRO A 163 -21.58 4.63 19.07
N ASP A 164 -22.13 3.45 18.83
CA ASP A 164 -22.44 2.46 19.86
C ASP A 164 -21.27 1.52 20.18
N LEU A 165 -20.17 1.56 19.38
CA LEU A 165 -18.99 0.74 19.63
C LEU A 165 -18.23 1.28 20.84
N LYS A 166 -18.04 0.41 21.83
CA LYS A 166 -17.16 0.73 22.94
C LYS A 166 -15.71 0.83 22.44
N PHE A 167 -15.12 2.02 22.59
CA PHE A 167 -13.77 2.30 22.09
C PHE A 167 -12.92 2.98 23.16
N LEU A 168 -11.77 2.39 23.49
CA LEU A 168 -10.83 2.90 24.46
C LEU A 168 -9.77 3.76 23.76
N ASN A 169 -9.83 5.07 23.94
CA ASN A 169 -8.80 5.99 23.42
C ASN A 169 -7.67 6.13 24.45
N GLN A 170 -6.86 5.10 24.57
CA GLN A 170 -5.77 5.03 25.54
C GLN A 170 -4.56 4.29 24.97
N ASP A 171 -3.39 4.61 25.51
CA ASP A 171 -2.18 3.84 25.29
C ASP A 171 -2.37 2.44 25.86
N ILE A 172 -2.19 1.43 25.01
CA ILE A 172 -2.43 0.03 25.34
C ILE A 172 -1.57 -0.46 26.52
N ASP A 173 -0.37 0.08 26.68
CA ASP A 173 0.54 -0.27 27.79
C ASP A 173 0.00 0.14 29.17
N ARG A 174 -1.06 0.96 29.21
CA ARG A 174 -1.74 1.39 30.44
C ARG A 174 -3.00 0.61 30.74
N ILE A 175 -3.36 -0.38 29.92
CA ILE A 175 -4.57 -1.17 30.05
C ILE A 175 -4.18 -2.62 30.27
N GLU A 176 -4.63 -3.23 31.36
CA GLU A 176 -4.43 -4.66 31.55
C GLU A 176 -5.42 -5.47 30.66
N PRO A 177 -5.05 -6.63 30.07
CA PRO A 177 -5.96 -7.44 29.27
C PRO A 177 -7.26 -7.83 29.98
N LYS A 178 -7.21 -8.00 31.32
CA LYS A 178 -8.42 -8.21 32.15
C LYS A 178 -9.37 -7.02 32.11
N GLU A 179 -8.85 -5.82 32.00
CA GLU A 179 -9.65 -4.61 31.86
C GLU A 179 -10.30 -4.55 30.49
N LEU A 180 -9.60 -4.92 29.40
CA LEU A 180 -10.22 -5.03 28.08
C LEU A 180 -11.43 -5.99 28.11
N MET A 181 -11.28 -7.15 28.72
CA MET A 181 -12.37 -8.14 28.85
C MET A 181 -13.53 -7.58 29.66
N ARG A 182 -13.25 -6.93 30.80
CA ARG A 182 -14.28 -6.28 31.62
C ARG A 182 -15.04 -5.23 30.81
N GLU A 183 -14.33 -4.39 30.09
CA GLU A 183 -14.91 -3.34 29.26
C GLU A 183 -15.72 -3.90 28.06
N ALA A 184 -15.28 -5.02 27.49
CA ALA A 184 -15.99 -5.74 26.45
C ALA A 184 -17.19 -6.57 26.97
N GLY A 185 -17.31 -6.76 28.28
CA GLY A 185 -18.34 -7.61 28.90
C GLY A 185 -18.16 -9.09 28.58
N VAL A 186 -16.91 -9.56 28.53
CA VAL A 186 -16.56 -10.95 28.20
C VAL A 186 -15.58 -11.54 29.22
N SER A 187 -15.57 -12.87 29.31
CA SER A 187 -14.62 -13.65 30.09
C SER A 187 -13.54 -14.29 29.21
N PRO A 188 -12.43 -14.80 29.80
CA PRO A 188 -11.44 -15.53 29.02
C PRO A 188 -12.04 -16.69 28.22
N GLY A 189 -11.78 -16.75 26.93
CA GLY A 189 -12.29 -17.78 26.03
C GLY A 189 -13.65 -17.50 25.39
N GLU A 190 -14.35 -16.42 25.77
CA GLU A 190 -15.63 -16.00 25.18
C GLU A 190 -15.48 -15.07 23.95
N VAL A 191 -14.26 -14.64 23.66
CA VAL A 191 -13.95 -13.86 22.44
C VAL A 191 -13.60 -14.84 21.34
N ASP A 192 -14.28 -14.73 20.20
CA ASP A 192 -13.99 -15.59 19.06
C ASP A 192 -12.67 -15.16 18.40
N ILE A 193 -12.48 -13.85 18.19
CA ILE A 193 -11.32 -13.36 17.44
C ILE A 193 -10.68 -12.15 18.16
N LEU A 194 -9.36 -12.20 18.33
CA LEU A 194 -8.55 -11.02 18.67
C LEU A 194 -7.86 -10.52 17.41
N ILE A 195 -8.12 -9.28 17.02
CA ILE A 195 -7.49 -8.68 15.83
C ILE A 195 -6.64 -7.47 16.20
N GLY A 196 -5.58 -7.21 15.43
CA GLY A 196 -4.80 -5.99 15.60
C GLY A 196 -3.59 -5.89 14.69
N GLY A 197 -3.15 -4.63 14.48
CA GLY A 197 -1.91 -4.29 13.80
C GLY A 197 -0.99 -3.53 14.75
N PRO A 198 -0.25 -4.20 15.65
CA PRO A 198 0.65 -3.52 16.57
C PRO A 198 1.71 -2.72 15.80
N PRO A 199 1.99 -1.44 16.16
CA PRO A 199 2.92 -0.61 15.39
C PRO A 199 4.34 -1.17 15.38
N CYS A 200 4.86 -1.39 14.16
CA CYS A 200 6.14 -2.01 13.86
C CYS A 200 7.28 -1.00 13.66
N GLN A 201 7.26 0.15 14.33
CA GLN A 201 8.25 1.21 14.13
C GLN A 201 9.73 0.76 14.32
N PRO A 202 10.08 -0.10 15.28
CA PRO A 202 11.46 -0.58 15.43
C PRO A 202 11.96 -1.42 14.26
N PHE A 203 11.07 -2.00 13.45
CA PHE A 203 11.39 -2.97 12.40
C PHE A 203 11.26 -2.40 11.00
N SER A 204 10.66 -1.21 10.83
CA SER A 204 10.48 -0.61 9.52
C SER A 204 11.80 -0.04 8.95
N PRO A 205 11.99 0.03 7.62
CA PRO A 205 13.14 0.66 6.99
C PRO A 205 13.32 2.13 7.39
N ALA A 206 12.24 2.83 7.75
CA ALA A 206 12.23 4.22 8.20
C ALA A 206 12.54 4.39 9.70
N GLY A 207 12.51 3.30 10.49
CA GLY A 207 12.84 3.31 11.92
C GLY A 207 14.34 3.22 12.18
N ARG A 208 14.76 3.51 13.43
CA ARG A 208 16.17 3.39 13.84
C ARG A 208 16.66 1.93 13.98
N ARG A 209 15.84 0.94 13.63
CA ARG A 209 16.11 -0.51 13.68
C ARG A 209 16.68 -0.97 15.02
N ALA A 210 16.14 -0.44 16.14
CA ALA A 210 16.60 -0.76 17.49
C ALA A 210 16.06 -2.10 18.02
N GLY A 211 15.24 -2.81 17.25
CA GLY A 211 14.75 -4.15 17.56
C GLY A 211 13.76 -4.21 18.73
N LEU A 212 13.60 -5.40 19.30
CA LEU A 212 12.66 -5.66 20.41
C LEU A 212 13.07 -5.02 21.75
N ASN A 213 14.29 -4.54 21.88
CA ASN A 213 14.73 -3.79 23.06
C ASN A 213 14.31 -2.31 23.05
N ASP A 214 13.79 -1.83 21.90
CA ASP A 214 13.21 -0.50 21.79
C ASP A 214 11.87 -0.47 22.56
N PRO A 215 11.63 0.53 23.43
CA PRO A 215 10.33 0.70 24.10
C PRO A 215 9.13 0.68 23.15
N ARG A 216 9.32 1.14 21.88
CA ARG A 216 8.30 1.10 20.83
C ARG A 216 7.92 -0.30 20.34
N SER A 217 8.62 -1.36 20.78
CA SER A 217 8.22 -2.76 20.55
C SER A 217 7.21 -3.28 21.57
N SER A 218 6.86 -2.49 22.57
CA SER A 218 5.90 -2.83 23.63
C SER A 218 4.52 -3.25 23.08
N PRO A 219 3.94 -2.57 22.04
CA PRO A 219 2.64 -2.94 21.48
C PRO A 219 2.57 -4.38 20.97
N LEU A 220 3.63 -4.86 20.30
CA LEU A 220 3.70 -6.25 19.83
C LEU A 220 3.72 -7.25 21.01
N LYS A 221 4.53 -6.97 22.04
CA LYS A 221 4.59 -7.78 23.25
C LYS A 221 3.25 -7.79 23.97
N TYR A 222 2.60 -6.64 24.02
CA TYR A 222 1.26 -6.54 24.61
C TYR A 222 0.24 -7.39 23.84
N PHE A 223 0.22 -7.34 22.51
CA PHE A 223 -0.70 -8.14 21.69
C PHE A 223 -0.52 -9.64 21.99
N ILE A 224 0.72 -10.12 22.06
CA ILE A 224 1.01 -11.52 22.37
C ILE A 224 0.57 -11.87 23.81
N ARG A 225 0.75 -10.96 24.77
CA ARG A 225 0.23 -11.12 26.14
C ARG A 225 -1.31 -11.19 26.15
N ALA A 226 -1.97 -10.34 25.37
CA ALA A 226 -3.42 -10.33 25.24
C ALA A 226 -3.97 -11.66 24.68
N ILE A 227 -3.28 -12.29 23.70
CA ILE A 227 -3.63 -13.65 23.23
C ILE A 227 -3.68 -14.63 24.39
N LYS A 228 -2.66 -14.61 25.27
CA LYS A 228 -2.57 -15.56 26.42
C LYS A 228 -3.65 -15.35 27.46
N GLU A 229 -4.01 -14.09 27.76
CA GLU A 229 -4.93 -13.75 28.82
C GLU A 229 -6.40 -13.77 28.36
N ILE A 230 -6.69 -13.26 27.17
CA ILE A 230 -8.05 -13.25 26.59
C ILE A 230 -8.47 -14.64 26.11
N ARG A 231 -7.52 -15.43 25.61
CA ARG A 231 -7.72 -16.79 25.08
C ARG A 231 -8.80 -16.84 23.98
N PRO A 232 -8.70 -16.00 22.91
CA PRO A 232 -9.68 -16.04 21.83
C PRO A 232 -9.68 -17.40 21.11
N ALA A 233 -10.72 -17.74 20.36
CA ALA A 233 -10.69 -18.94 19.51
C ALA A 233 -9.67 -18.79 18.37
N ALA A 234 -9.56 -17.57 17.81
CA ALA A 234 -8.55 -17.20 16.82
C ALA A 234 -7.91 -15.86 17.15
N PHE A 235 -6.71 -15.62 16.62
CA PHE A 235 -6.17 -14.26 16.51
C PHE A 235 -5.72 -13.95 15.08
N VAL A 236 -5.82 -12.69 14.69
CA VAL A 236 -5.25 -12.17 13.45
C VAL A 236 -4.39 -10.96 13.78
N MET A 237 -3.10 -11.06 13.46
CA MET A 237 -2.13 -9.99 13.67
C MET A 237 -1.55 -9.53 12.34
N GLU A 238 -1.61 -8.23 12.08
CA GLU A 238 -1.01 -7.63 10.88
C GLU A 238 0.31 -6.97 11.23
N GLU A 239 1.28 -7.13 10.33
CA GLU A 239 2.61 -6.55 10.39
C GLU A 239 3.14 -6.20 8.99
N VAL A 240 4.23 -5.46 8.97
CA VAL A 240 4.93 -5.18 7.70
C VAL A 240 5.86 -6.33 7.33
N PRO A 241 6.02 -6.68 6.02
CA PRO A 241 6.93 -7.75 5.58
C PRO A 241 8.39 -7.53 6.01
N GLY A 242 8.76 -6.28 6.30
CA GLY A 242 10.08 -5.93 6.84
C GLY A 242 10.44 -6.64 8.15
N LEU A 243 9.45 -7.09 8.92
CA LEU A 243 9.65 -7.87 10.14
C LEU A 243 10.44 -9.16 9.87
N LEU A 244 10.16 -9.86 8.76
CA LEU A 244 10.83 -11.13 8.39
C LEU A 244 12.35 -10.99 8.27
N SER A 245 12.83 -9.82 7.89
CA SER A 245 14.26 -9.54 7.70
C SER A 245 14.84 -8.59 8.74
N SER A 246 14.07 -8.20 9.74
CA SER A 246 14.47 -7.25 10.77
C SER A 246 15.51 -7.86 11.72
N ARG A 247 16.31 -6.99 12.34
CA ARG A 247 17.39 -7.35 13.24
C ARG A 247 17.08 -6.84 14.64
N LEU A 248 17.47 -7.59 15.65
CA LEU A 248 17.41 -7.13 17.04
C LEU A 248 18.38 -5.99 17.30
N LYS A 249 19.57 -6.07 16.71
CA LYS A 249 20.62 -5.07 16.82
C LYS A 249 21.00 -4.53 15.44
N HIS A 250 21.13 -3.21 15.33
CA HIS A 250 21.55 -2.59 14.08
C HIS A 250 22.96 -3.04 13.68
N PHE A 251 23.09 -3.50 12.41
CA PHE A 251 24.38 -3.79 11.81
C PHE A 251 24.76 -2.63 10.88
N PRO A 252 25.81 -1.85 11.22
CA PRO A 252 26.18 -0.67 10.44
C PRO A 252 26.58 -1.02 9.02
N TYR A 253 26.15 -0.21 8.05
CA TYR A 253 26.46 -0.43 6.62
C TYR A 253 27.96 -0.55 6.34
N TYR A 254 28.78 0.26 7.03
CA TYR A 254 30.24 0.25 6.86
C TYR A 254 30.91 -1.02 7.41
N ASP A 255 30.28 -1.72 8.32
CA ASP A 255 30.82 -2.96 8.90
C ASP A 255 30.69 -4.16 7.98
N LYS A 256 29.77 -4.10 6.99
CA LYS A 256 29.57 -5.19 5.99
C LYS A 256 30.84 -5.53 5.18
N TYR A 257 31.78 -4.59 5.09
CA TYR A 257 33.07 -4.79 4.41
C TYR A 257 34.16 -5.28 5.34
N LYS A 258 33.95 -5.28 6.67
CA LYS A 258 34.93 -5.62 7.70
C LYS A 258 34.64 -6.95 8.39
N ARG A 259 33.38 -7.30 8.58
CA ARG A 259 32.92 -8.50 9.24
C ARG A 259 31.52 -8.92 8.81
N LYS A 260 31.15 -10.15 9.11
CA LYS A 260 29.75 -10.60 8.95
C LYS A 260 28.91 -10.22 10.19
N PRO A 261 27.58 -10.04 10.03
CA PRO A 261 26.68 -9.88 11.19
C PRO A 261 26.60 -11.20 11.97
N GLU A 262 26.51 -11.12 13.28
CA GLU A 262 26.44 -12.29 14.18
C GLU A 262 25.30 -12.12 15.20
N GLY A 263 24.62 -13.22 15.52
CA GLY A 263 23.55 -13.27 16.51
C GLY A 263 22.44 -12.23 16.25
N ASP A 264 22.28 -11.28 17.17
CA ASP A 264 21.25 -10.23 17.11
C ASP A 264 21.39 -9.30 15.89
N GLU A 265 22.54 -9.26 15.26
CA GLU A 265 22.81 -8.50 14.04
C GLU A 265 22.42 -9.25 12.76
N GLU A 266 22.10 -10.54 12.83
CA GLU A 266 21.67 -11.34 11.67
C GLU A 266 20.29 -10.94 11.18
N ARG A 267 20.08 -11.04 9.86
CA ARG A 267 18.76 -10.81 9.28
C ARG A 267 17.77 -11.85 9.80
N GLY A 268 16.61 -11.38 10.26
CA GLY A 268 15.56 -12.22 10.82
C GLY A 268 15.71 -12.53 12.32
N SER A 269 16.77 -12.04 12.99
CA SER A 269 16.94 -12.25 14.43
C SER A 269 15.76 -11.71 15.26
N ALA A 270 15.20 -10.56 14.90
CA ALA A 270 14.00 -10.04 15.56
C ALA A 270 12.76 -10.90 15.28
N PHE A 271 12.60 -11.40 14.06
CA PHE A 271 11.50 -12.28 13.71
C PHE A 271 11.56 -13.62 14.49
N LYS A 272 12.76 -14.16 14.69
CA LYS A 272 12.96 -15.37 15.51
C LYS A 272 12.40 -15.19 16.92
N VAL A 273 12.68 -14.05 17.57
CA VAL A 273 12.14 -13.77 18.92
C VAL A 273 10.62 -13.60 18.90
N VAL A 274 10.06 -12.95 17.86
CA VAL A 274 8.59 -12.86 17.71
C VAL A 274 7.97 -14.26 17.61
N LYS A 275 8.59 -15.18 16.86
CA LYS A 275 8.14 -16.58 16.79
C LYS A 275 8.20 -17.27 18.15
N GLU A 276 9.31 -17.17 18.87
CA GLU A 276 9.46 -17.74 20.21
C GLU A 276 8.38 -17.22 21.18
N MET A 277 8.03 -15.94 21.07
CA MET A 277 6.94 -15.35 21.85
C MET A 277 5.58 -15.91 21.45
N LEU A 278 5.31 -16.08 20.16
CA LEU A 278 4.07 -16.68 19.64
C LEU A 278 3.99 -18.17 20.02
N ASP A 279 5.07 -18.93 19.89
CA ASP A 279 5.15 -20.34 20.32
C ASP A 279 4.76 -20.49 21.82
N SER A 280 5.14 -19.52 22.64
CA SER A 280 4.81 -19.50 24.08
C SER A 280 3.33 -19.23 24.38
N THR A 281 2.49 -18.92 23.39
CA THR A 281 1.04 -18.74 23.55
C THR A 281 0.29 -20.06 23.59
N GLY A 282 0.87 -21.11 23.01
CA GLY A 282 0.23 -22.43 22.87
C GLY A 282 -0.74 -22.51 21.67
N TYR A 283 -0.86 -21.46 20.88
CA TYR A 283 -1.67 -21.47 19.65
C TYR A 283 -0.89 -22.10 18.51
N ARG A 284 -1.61 -22.80 17.62
CA ARG A 284 -1.10 -23.10 16.28
C ARG A 284 -1.23 -21.85 15.44
N TYR A 285 -0.18 -21.43 14.76
CA TYR A 285 -0.25 -20.23 13.93
C TYR A 285 0.51 -20.44 12.60
N ALA A 286 0.05 -19.72 11.59
CA ALA A 286 0.73 -19.57 10.32
C ALA A 286 0.93 -18.09 10.00
N TYR A 287 1.88 -17.78 9.12
CA TYR A 287 2.09 -16.41 8.63
C TYR A 287 2.41 -16.41 7.14
N ALA A 288 1.94 -15.39 6.45
CA ALA A 288 2.21 -15.18 5.03
C ALA A 288 2.28 -13.69 4.70
N ALA A 289 3.13 -13.31 3.76
CA ALA A 289 3.08 -12.01 3.14
C ALA A 289 2.02 -12.04 2.03
N LEU A 290 0.93 -11.29 2.22
CA LEU A 290 -0.19 -11.21 1.29
C LEU A 290 -0.19 -9.84 0.62
N ASN A 291 -0.34 -9.82 -0.71
CA ASN A 291 -0.50 -8.60 -1.48
C ASN A 291 -2.00 -8.25 -1.60
N ALA A 292 -2.38 -7.06 -1.17
CA ALA A 292 -3.78 -6.63 -1.19
C ALA A 292 -4.39 -6.62 -2.60
N ALA A 293 -3.57 -6.37 -3.64
CA ALA A 293 -4.03 -6.42 -5.03
C ALA A 293 -4.54 -7.82 -5.43
N ASP A 294 -3.97 -8.89 -4.85
CA ASP A 294 -4.40 -10.27 -5.12
C ASP A 294 -5.79 -10.59 -4.54
N PHE A 295 -6.35 -9.68 -3.76
CA PHE A 295 -7.68 -9.75 -3.15
C PHE A 295 -8.62 -8.63 -3.61
N GLY A 296 -8.28 -7.96 -4.73
CA GLY A 296 -9.13 -6.95 -5.36
C GLY A 296 -8.93 -5.52 -4.83
N ALA A 297 -7.92 -5.26 -4.00
CA ALA A 297 -7.58 -3.89 -3.67
C ALA A 297 -6.91 -3.20 -4.89
N PRO A 298 -7.29 -1.96 -5.22
CA PRO A 298 -6.66 -1.20 -6.31
C PRO A 298 -5.30 -0.63 -5.88
N GLN A 299 -4.53 -1.42 -5.15
CA GLN A 299 -3.25 -1.03 -4.56
C GLN A 299 -2.34 -2.24 -4.36
N VAL A 300 -1.12 -2.16 -4.87
CA VAL A 300 -0.05 -3.11 -4.54
C VAL A 300 0.47 -2.77 -3.14
N ARG A 301 0.08 -3.58 -2.16
CA ARG A 301 0.45 -3.41 -0.76
C ARG A 301 0.62 -4.76 -0.07
N GLU A 302 1.83 -5.13 0.20
CA GLU A 302 2.12 -6.37 0.94
C GLU A 302 2.00 -6.15 2.45
N ARG A 303 1.37 -7.12 3.12
CA ARG A 303 1.26 -7.19 4.58
C ARG A 303 1.56 -8.59 5.07
N LEU A 304 2.29 -8.67 6.17
CA LEU A 304 2.56 -9.93 6.85
C LEU A 304 1.39 -10.21 7.80
N ILE A 305 0.60 -11.22 7.45
CA ILE A 305 -0.56 -11.62 8.23
C ILE A 305 -0.21 -12.87 9.01
N PHE A 306 -0.49 -12.87 10.30
CA PHE A 306 -0.46 -14.03 11.17
C PHE A 306 -1.90 -14.43 11.48
N ILE A 307 -2.21 -15.70 11.32
CA ILE A 307 -3.47 -16.31 11.75
C ILE A 307 -3.12 -17.41 12.76
N GLY A 308 -3.64 -17.29 13.97
CA GLY A 308 -3.48 -18.30 15.01
C GLY A 308 -4.83 -18.83 15.46
N LEU A 309 -4.89 -20.14 15.69
CA LEU A 309 -6.07 -20.84 16.18
C LEU A 309 -5.75 -21.53 17.51
N ARG A 310 -6.68 -21.46 18.45
CA ARG A 310 -6.57 -22.19 19.70
C ARG A 310 -6.68 -23.70 19.45
N GLU A 311 -7.54 -24.08 18.54
CA GLU A 311 -7.74 -25.44 18.03
C GLU A 311 -7.72 -25.40 16.51
N GLY A 312 -7.38 -26.51 15.83
CA GLY A 312 -7.34 -26.60 14.39
C GLY A 312 -6.02 -26.18 13.72
N ASN A 313 -6.02 -26.06 12.39
CA ASN A 313 -4.85 -25.73 11.59
C ASN A 313 -5.07 -24.42 10.81
N PRO A 314 -4.30 -23.37 11.10
CA PRO A 314 -4.44 -22.11 10.42
C PRO A 314 -3.98 -22.20 8.97
N SER A 315 -4.72 -21.55 8.08
CA SER A 315 -4.43 -21.42 6.64
C SER A 315 -4.78 -20.02 6.14
N PHE A 316 -4.54 -19.73 4.87
CA PHE A 316 -4.77 -18.43 4.27
C PHE A 316 -5.83 -18.49 3.17
N PRO A 317 -6.52 -17.36 2.89
CA PRO A 317 -7.43 -17.29 1.76
C PRO A 317 -6.67 -17.43 0.43
N GLU A 318 -7.31 -18.06 -0.56
CA GLU A 318 -6.79 -18.13 -1.91
C GLU A 318 -6.94 -16.77 -2.61
N PRO A 319 -5.93 -16.30 -3.35
CA PRO A 319 -6.01 -15.10 -4.15
C PRO A 319 -7.14 -15.17 -5.18
N THR A 320 -7.91 -14.09 -5.30
CA THR A 320 -9.02 -13.95 -6.26
C THR A 320 -8.63 -13.17 -7.52
N HIS A 321 -7.55 -12.39 -7.45
CA HIS A 321 -7.03 -11.54 -8.53
C HIS A 321 -5.56 -11.84 -8.79
N SER A 322 -5.07 -11.49 -9.98
CA SER A 322 -3.64 -11.57 -10.32
C SER A 322 -3.23 -10.49 -11.32
N GLY A 323 -1.94 -10.13 -11.30
CA GLY A 323 -1.34 -9.22 -12.27
C GLY A 323 -0.63 -9.94 -13.43
N ASP A 324 -0.64 -11.28 -13.44
CA ASP A 324 0.09 -12.12 -14.41
C ASP A 324 -0.78 -12.62 -15.58
N GLY A 325 -2.05 -12.16 -15.66
CA GLY A 325 -2.99 -12.60 -16.70
C GLY A 325 -3.52 -14.02 -16.55
N SER A 326 -3.37 -14.65 -15.37
CA SER A 326 -3.90 -15.99 -15.09
C SER A 326 -5.40 -16.06 -15.39
N PRO A 327 -5.86 -16.99 -16.23
CA PRO A 327 -7.28 -17.12 -16.61
C PRO A 327 -8.18 -17.57 -15.46
N GLU A 328 -7.60 -18.10 -14.38
CA GLU A 328 -8.33 -18.60 -13.21
C GLU A 328 -8.65 -17.49 -12.21
N ARG A 329 -8.05 -16.30 -12.36
CA ARG A 329 -8.20 -15.16 -11.47
C ARG A 329 -8.63 -13.92 -12.22
N GLN A 330 -9.32 -13.02 -11.53
CA GLN A 330 -9.64 -11.72 -12.09
C GLN A 330 -8.36 -10.87 -12.23
N PRO A 331 -8.27 -9.98 -13.22
CA PRO A 331 -7.18 -9.01 -13.29
C PRO A 331 -7.15 -8.11 -12.05
N TRP A 332 -5.97 -7.63 -11.67
CA TRP A 332 -5.87 -6.61 -10.62
C TRP A 332 -6.72 -5.38 -10.93
N VAL A 333 -7.39 -4.87 -9.92
CA VAL A 333 -8.19 -3.64 -10.03
C VAL A 333 -7.26 -2.43 -10.20
N THR A 334 -7.49 -1.66 -11.25
CA THR A 334 -6.67 -0.51 -11.60
C THR A 334 -7.09 0.77 -10.87
N PHE A 335 -6.23 1.80 -10.89
CA PHE A 335 -6.61 3.13 -10.43
C PHE A 335 -7.82 3.67 -11.20
N TRP A 336 -7.86 3.44 -12.52
CA TRP A 336 -8.97 3.86 -13.38
C TRP A 336 -10.33 3.32 -12.89
N GLU A 337 -10.40 2.03 -12.62
CA GLU A 337 -11.64 1.37 -12.19
C GLU A 337 -12.12 1.89 -10.83
N SER A 338 -11.21 2.17 -9.92
CA SER A 338 -11.52 2.53 -8.53
C SER A 338 -11.74 4.02 -8.30
N ALA A 339 -11.09 4.91 -9.06
CA ALA A 339 -10.97 6.31 -8.68
C ALA A 339 -11.40 7.32 -9.75
N ARG A 340 -11.56 6.92 -11.04
CA ARG A 340 -11.87 7.87 -12.13
C ARG A 340 -13.14 8.69 -11.94
N HIS A 341 -14.10 8.14 -11.20
CA HIS A 341 -15.43 8.75 -10.96
C HIS A 341 -15.51 9.54 -9.65
N LEU A 342 -14.41 9.60 -8.89
CA LEU A 342 -14.42 10.27 -7.61
C LEU A 342 -14.26 11.77 -7.77
N ARG A 343 -15.03 12.51 -6.98
CA ARG A 343 -14.92 13.97 -6.91
C ARG A 343 -13.55 14.37 -6.34
N TYR A 344 -12.89 15.31 -7.00
CA TYR A 344 -11.70 15.94 -6.48
C TYR A 344 -12.03 16.84 -5.29
N THR A 345 -11.35 16.61 -4.17
CA THR A 345 -11.29 17.52 -3.04
C THR A 345 -9.91 18.12 -2.96
N LYS A 346 -9.84 19.47 -2.80
CA LYS A 346 -8.58 20.22 -2.70
C LYS A 346 -7.97 20.03 -1.32
N ASP A 347 -7.45 18.84 -1.05
CA ASP A 347 -6.94 18.47 0.27
C ASP A 347 -5.49 18.89 0.47
N LYS A 348 -4.63 18.65 -0.55
CA LYS A 348 -3.21 18.96 -0.51
C LYS A 348 -2.67 19.26 -1.90
N GLU A 349 -1.97 20.39 -2.05
CA GLU A 349 -1.43 20.84 -3.34
C GLU A 349 0.07 20.60 -3.47
N LEU A 350 0.53 20.44 -4.71
CA LEU A 350 1.94 20.54 -5.05
C LEU A 350 2.40 21.99 -4.94
N GLY A 351 3.59 22.18 -4.36
CA GLY A 351 4.26 23.47 -4.40
C GLY A 351 4.57 23.90 -5.86
N PRO A 352 4.75 25.22 -6.11
CA PRO A 352 5.03 25.72 -7.47
C PRO A 352 6.24 25.07 -8.13
N GLU A 353 7.32 24.85 -7.39
CA GLU A 353 8.52 24.14 -7.90
C GLU A 353 8.24 22.69 -8.24
N ASP A 354 7.62 21.94 -7.32
CA ASP A 354 7.32 20.54 -7.53
C ASP A 354 6.36 20.37 -8.72
N ARG A 355 5.40 21.29 -8.91
CA ARG A 355 4.50 21.32 -10.06
C ARG A 355 5.27 21.50 -11.38
N LYS A 356 6.27 22.40 -11.39
CA LYS A 356 7.14 22.59 -12.55
C LYS A 356 7.87 21.30 -12.92
N PHE A 357 8.43 20.59 -11.94
CA PHE A 357 9.12 19.33 -12.18
C PHE A 357 8.17 18.21 -12.58
N MET A 358 6.99 18.12 -11.95
CA MET A 358 5.96 17.13 -12.32
C MET A 358 5.46 17.28 -13.76
N SER A 359 5.61 18.48 -14.37
CA SER A 359 5.25 18.69 -15.77
C SER A 359 6.04 17.80 -16.74
N PHE A 360 7.22 17.32 -16.36
CA PHE A 360 8.06 16.43 -17.15
C PHE A 360 7.78 14.96 -16.92
N VAL A 361 6.91 14.61 -15.95
CA VAL A 361 6.68 13.23 -15.55
C VAL A 361 5.36 12.72 -16.14
N PRO A 362 5.39 11.71 -17.02
CA PRO A 362 4.19 11.11 -17.60
C PRO A 362 3.48 10.23 -16.55
N PRO A 363 2.21 9.83 -16.81
CA PRO A 363 1.54 8.79 -16.03
C PRO A 363 2.37 7.50 -15.95
N GLY A 364 2.44 6.91 -14.76
CA GLY A 364 3.29 5.74 -14.50
C GLY A 364 4.79 6.06 -14.36
N GLY A 365 5.21 7.30 -14.58
CA GLY A 365 6.60 7.75 -14.48
C GLY A 365 7.03 8.29 -13.12
N ASN A 366 8.29 8.68 -13.07
CA ASN A 366 8.91 9.32 -11.90
C ASN A 366 10.08 10.23 -12.35
N TRP A 367 10.91 10.69 -11.44
CA TRP A 367 12.04 11.57 -11.74
C TRP A 367 12.98 11.08 -12.86
N VAL A 368 13.03 9.77 -13.13
CA VAL A 368 13.91 9.18 -14.17
C VAL A 368 13.54 9.65 -15.58
N GLN A 369 12.26 9.98 -15.80
CA GLN A 369 11.77 10.48 -17.08
C GLN A 369 12.03 11.97 -17.32
N MET A 370 12.45 12.71 -16.29
CA MET A 370 12.83 14.12 -16.45
C MET A 370 14.12 14.27 -17.29
N PRO A 371 14.31 15.39 -18.01
CA PRO A 371 15.62 15.76 -18.54
C PRO A 371 16.68 15.72 -17.44
N PRO A 372 17.92 15.26 -17.70
CA PRO A 372 18.92 15.01 -16.65
C PRO A 372 19.24 16.25 -15.79
N ASP A 373 19.31 17.43 -16.40
CA ASP A 373 19.60 18.65 -15.65
C ASP A 373 18.40 19.02 -14.77
N THR A 374 17.16 18.91 -15.31
CA THR A 374 15.92 19.06 -14.55
C THR A 374 15.81 18.03 -13.41
N ALA A 375 16.19 16.77 -13.68
CA ALA A 375 16.21 15.72 -12.66
C ALA A 375 17.24 16.00 -11.55
N ALA A 376 18.41 16.55 -11.90
CA ALA A 376 19.42 16.95 -10.92
C ALA A 376 18.91 18.07 -10.01
N ASP A 377 18.27 19.09 -10.59
CA ASP A 377 17.67 20.19 -9.83
C ASP A 377 16.52 19.70 -8.94
N ALA A 378 15.61 18.88 -9.47
CA ALA A 378 14.47 18.34 -8.73
C ALA A 378 14.89 17.46 -7.54
N MET A 379 15.90 16.62 -7.76
CA MET A 379 16.37 15.64 -6.78
C MET A 379 17.37 16.21 -5.78
N GLY A 380 18.10 17.27 -6.14
CA GLY A 380 19.13 17.86 -5.30
C GLY A 380 20.13 16.81 -4.79
N HIS A 381 20.42 16.80 -3.50
CA HIS A 381 21.35 15.83 -2.89
C HIS A 381 20.96 14.37 -3.12
N ALA A 382 19.66 14.06 -3.24
CA ALA A 382 19.20 12.70 -3.51
C ALA A 382 19.58 12.18 -4.89
N PHE A 383 19.93 13.06 -5.84
CA PHE A 383 20.33 12.68 -7.19
C PHE A 383 21.56 11.76 -7.23
N ASN A 384 22.51 11.99 -6.33
CA ASN A 384 23.76 11.24 -6.24
C ASN A 384 23.76 10.17 -5.12
N SER A 385 22.66 10.05 -4.35
CA SER A 385 22.55 9.07 -3.27
C SER A 385 22.35 7.65 -3.80
N GLU A 386 22.82 6.62 -3.09
CA GLU A 386 22.55 5.22 -3.41
C GLU A 386 21.20 4.77 -2.86
N GLY A 387 20.45 3.97 -3.65
CA GLY A 387 19.22 3.25 -3.25
C GLY A 387 17.94 4.09 -3.21
N GLY A 388 16.79 3.39 -3.21
CA GLY A 388 15.45 3.87 -2.75
C GLY A 388 14.80 5.07 -3.46
N ARG A 389 15.26 5.52 -4.64
CA ARG A 389 14.86 6.80 -5.23
C ARG A 389 13.65 6.76 -6.17
N MET A 390 13.14 5.58 -6.51
CA MET A 390 12.03 5.45 -7.48
C MET A 390 10.71 6.07 -7.00
N GLY A 391 10.59 6.39 -5.72
CA GLY A 391 9.43 7.09 -5.16
C GLY A 391 9.42 8.62 -5.36
N PHE A 392 10.55 9.21 -5.77
CA PHE A 392 10.62 10.66 -6.00
C PHE A 392 9.84 11.05 -7.26
N TYR A 393 9.02 12.10 -7.16
CA TYR A 393 8.22 12.64 -8.26
C TYR A 393 7.44 11.56 -9.00
N ARG A 394 6.85 10.59 -8.28
CA ARG A 394 6.11 9.49 -8.87
C ARG A 394 4.68 9.92 -9.21
N ARG A 395 4.33 9.81 -10.47
CA ARG A 395 2.98 9.89 -10.99
C ARG A 395 2.44 8.49 -11.19
N ILE A 396 1.28 8.19 -10.61
CA ILE A 396 0.69 6.85 -10.73
C ILE A 396 0.11 6.60 -12.14
N PRO A 397 0.05 5.34 -12.59
CA PRO A 397 -0.61 5.00 -13.86
C PRO A 397 -2.13 4.94 -13.70
N TRP A 398 -2.86 5.00 -14.82
CA TRP A 398 -4.29 4.76 -14.86
C TRP A 398 -4.65 3.27 -14.87
N ASP A 399 -3.89 2.49 -15.60
CA ASP A 399 -4.14 1.10 -16.02
C ASP A 399 -3.49 0.05 -15.11
N GLU A 400 -3.03 0.45 -13.95
CA GLU A 400 -2.42 -0.42 -12.94
C GLU A 400 -2.99 -0.07 -11.55
N PRO A 401 -2.90 -0.99 -10.58
CA PRO A 401 -3.16 -0.62 -9.18
C PRO A 401 -2.16 0.43 -8.70
N SER A 402 -2.60 1.27 -7.76
CA SER A 402 -1.71 2.24 -7.11
C SER A 402 -0.55 1.54 -6.40
N PRO A 403 0.63 2.12 -6.35
CA PRO A 403 1.65 1.71 -5.39
C PRO A 403 1.16 1.88 -3.95
N THR A 404 1.85 1.24 -3.01
CA THR A 404 1.54 1.36 -1.57
C THR A 404 1.33 2.82 -1.15
N LEU A 405 0.15 3.11 -0.62
CA LEU A 405 -0.17 4.43 -0.07
C LEU A 405 0.70 4.72 1.17
N VAL A 406 1.16 5.95 1.23
CA VAL A 406 2.00 6.46 2.32
C VAL A 406 1.20 7.34 3.27
N THR A 407 1.71 7.55 4.46
CA THR A 407 1.07 8.40 5.49
C THR A 407 1.17 9.89 5.19
N THR A 408 2.12 10.27 4.32
CA THR A 408 2.39 11.67 3.95
C THR A 408 2.66 11.77 2.45
N PRO A 409 1.63 12.02 1.61
CA PRO A 409 1.78 12.01 0.13
C PRO A 409 2.71 13.10 -0.39
N SER A 410 2.97 14.15 0.38
CA SER A 410 3.84 15.28 0.02
C SER A 410 5.32 15.11 0.40
N GLN A 411 5.71 13.97 0.95
CA GLN A 411 7.12 13.71 1.21
C GLN A 411 7.83 13.36 -0.11
N LYS A 412 8.86 14.13 -0.48
CA LYS A 412 9.54 14.04 -1.80
C LYS A 412 9.95 12.61 -2.20
N GLY A 413 10.44 11.80 -1.27
CA GLY A 413 10.84 10.41 -1.53
C GLY A 413 9.69 9.43 -1.78
N THR A 414 8.45 9.85 -1.58
CA THR A 414 7.26 8.99 -1.65
C THR A 414 6.05 9.70 -2.27
N PHE A 415 6.28 10.63 -3.19
CA PHE A 415 5.20 11.31 -3.91
C PHE A 415 4.23 10.32 -4.53
N LEU A 416 2.93 10.65 -4.42
CA LEU A 416 1.84 10.00 -5.14
C LEU A 416 1.01 11.08 -5.81
N VAL A 417 1.33 11.34 -7.07
CA VAL A 417 0.69 12.36 -7.90
C VAL A 417 -0.34 11.71 -8.81
N HIS A 418 -1.48 12.37 -8.98
CA HIS A 418 -2.57 11.91 -9.83
C HIS A 418 -2.09 11.65 -11.27
N PRO A 419 -2.60 10.63 -11.98
CA PRO A 419 -2.14 10.28 -13.34
C PRO A 419 -2.16 11.44 -14.33
N GLN A 420 -3.20 12.27 -14.28
CA GLN A 420 -3.45 13.34 -15.26
C GLN A 420 -3.11 14.73 -14.72
N TYR A 421 -3.46 15.02 -13.46
CA TYR A 421 -3.38 16.36 -12.90
C TYR A 421 -2.13 16.54 -12.04
N ASP A 422 -1.53 17.74 -12.05
CA ASP A 422 -0.36 18.09 -11.23
C ASP A 422 -0.80 18.39 -9.79
N ARG A 423 -1.32 17.38 -9.10
CA ARG A 423 -1.78 17.40 -7.72
C ARG A 423 -1.52 16.05 -7.03
N PHE A 424 -1.45 16.06 -5.73
CA PHE A 424 -1.49 14.82 -4.96
C PHE A 424 -2.85 14.13 -5.10
N LEU A 425 -2.89 12.84 -4.80
CA LEU A 425 -4.15 12.13 -4.68
C LEU A 425 -5.00 12.75 -3.58
N SER A 426 -6.29 12.91 -3.82
CA SER A 426 -7.26 13.41 -2.83
C SER A 426 -7.53 12.38 -1.74
N LEU A 427 -8.11 12.82 -0.63
CA LEU A 427 -8.54 11.92 0.44
C LEU A 427 -9.61 10.92 -0.01
N ALA A 428 -10.48 11.32 -0.95
CA ALA A 428 -11.46 10.43 -1.56
C ALA A 428 -10.77 9.31 -2.34
N GLU A 429 -9.76 9.64 -3.16
CA GLU A 429 -8.97 8.65 -3.89
C GLU A 429 -8.18 7.75 -2.92
N TYR A 430 -7.59 8.30 -1.86
CA TYR A 430 -6.92 7.50 -0.83
C TYR A 430 -7.86 6.50 -0.16
N LYS A 431 -9.09 6.94 0.19
CA LYS A 431 -10.11 6.05 0.77
C LYS A 431 -10.47 4.90 -0.17
N ALA A 432 -10.73 5.21 -1.44
CA ALA A 432 -11.09 4.22 -2.45
C ALA A 432 -9.96 3.20 -2.67
N LEU A 433 -8.72 3.66 -2.78
CA LEU A 433 -7.55 2.80 -2.94
C LEU A 433 -7.29 1.87 -1.74
N GLN A 434 -7.69 2.29 -0.54
CA GLN A 434 -7.67 1.44 0.67
C GLN A 434 -8.91 0.56 0.80
N GLY A 435 -9.94 0.77 -0.05
CA GLY A 435 -11.19 0.01 -0.01
C GLY A 435 -12.14 0.43 1.10
N PHE A 436 -11.98 1.62 1.69
CA PHE A 436 -12.95 2.14 2.64
C PHE A 436 -14.30 2.38 1.96
N PRO A 437 -15.43 2.06 2.60
CA PRO A 437 -16.76 2.40 2.10
C PRO A 437 -16.88 3.91 1.86
N LEU A 438 -17.60 4.32 0.81
CA LEU A 438 -17.76 5.74 0.46
C LEU A 438 -18.29 6.57 1.63
N GLY A 439 -19.29 6.05 2.37
CA GLY A 439 -19.85 6.71 3.54
C GLY A 439 -18.97 6.67 4.80
N TRP A 440 -17.82 5.98 4.79
CA TRP A 440 -16.94 5.92 5.96
C TRP A 440 -16.26 7.26 6.18
N LYS A 441 -16.55 7.92 7.28
CA LYS A 441 -15.99 9.23 7.64
C LYS A 441 -14.63 9.06 8.29
N ILE A 442 -13.59 9.74 7.77
CA ILE A 442 -12.27 9.86 8.41
C ILE A 442 -12.14 11.26 8.97
N THR A 443 -11.91 11.39 10.27
CA THR A 443 -11.90 12.68 10.98
C THR A 443 -10.49 13.18 11.26
N GLY A 444 -10.36 14.47 11.57
CA GLY A 444 -9.09 15.11 11.91
C GLY A 444 -8.59 16.10 10.86
N SER A 445 -7.37 16.62 11.07
CA SER A 445 -6.72 17.47 10.07
C SER A 445 -6.44 16.69 8.78
N VAL A 446 -6.20 17.38 7.68
CA VAL A 446 -5.86 16.76 6.38
C VAL A 446 -4.70 15.77 6.54
N ASP A 447 -3.62 16.15 7.21
CA ASP A 447 -2.47 15.28 7.43
C ASP A 447 -2.80 14.07 8.32
N ALA A 448 -3.64 14.24 9.35
CA ALA A 448 -4.09 13.13 10.18
C ALA A 448 -4.94 12.14 9.38
N ARG A 449 -5.81 12.63 8.50
CA ARG A 449 -6.65 11.79 7.63
C ARG A 449 -5.78 10.96 6.66
N TYR A 450 -4.81 11.57 5.98
CA TYR A 450 -3.84 10.83 5.14
C TYR A 450 -3.09 9.78 5.95
N ARG A 451 -2.64 10.11 7.17
CA ARG A 451 -1.92 9.19 8.05
C ARG A 451 -2.80 8.00 8.46
N LEU A 452 -4.03 8.25 8.87
CA LEU A 452 -4.99 7.21 9.27
C LEU A 452 -5.28 6.25 8.10
N ILE A 453 -5.56 6.78 6.90
CA ILE A 453 -5.82 5.97 5.72
C ILE A 453 -4.55 5.21 5.29
N GLY A 454 -3.39 5.89 5.25
CA GLY A 454 -2.12 5.30 4.84
C GLY A 454 -1.60 4.18 5.77
N ASN A 455 -1.92 4.26 7.07
CA ASN A 455 -1.58 3.20 8.03
C ASN A 455 -2.53 1.99 7.94
N ALA A 456 -3.75 2.17 7.46
CA ALA A 456 -4.75 1.12 7.48
C ALA A 456 -4.36 -0.12 6.65
N VAL A 457 -4.84 -1.28 7.07
CA VAL A 457 -4.88 -2.48 6.24
C VAL A 457 -5.94 -2.27 5.15
N PRO A 458 -5.67 -2.59 3.87
CA PRO A 458 -6.71 -2.52 2.84
C PRO A 458 -7.91 -3.39 3.17
N VAL A 459 -9.11 -2.82 3.07
CA VAL A 459 -10.36 -3.48 3.49
C VAL A 459 -10.62 -4.75 2.68
N HIS A 460 -10.23 -4.80 1.41
CA HIS A 460 -10.35 -6.00 0.57
C HIS A 460 -9.50 -7.17 1.12
N LEU A 461 -8.23 -6.91 1.46
CA LEU A 461 -7.37 -7.92 2.08
C LEU A 461 -7.94 -8.37 3.43
N SER A 462 -8.36 -7.41 4.25
CA SER A 462 -8.98 -7.70 5.54
C SER A 462 -10.25 -8.54 5.40
N GLY A 463 -11.11 -8.24 4.41
CA GLY A 463 -12.33 -9.01 4.12
C GLY A 463 -12.04 -10.44 3.71
N ALA A 464 -11.02 -10.67 2.87
CA ALA A 464 -10.60 -12.01 2.48
C ALA A 464 -10.10 -12.82 3.69
N VAL A 465 -9.23 -12.22 4.50
CA VAL A 465 -8.72 -12.85 5.73
C VAL A 465 -9.85 -13.13 6.72
N ALA A 466 -10.73 -12.17 6.96
CA ALA A 466 -11.86 -12.31 7.89
C ALA A 466 -12.82 -13.42 7.47
N SER A 467 -13.25 -13.43 6.21
CA SER A 467 -14.13 -14.47 5.67
C SER A 467 -13.53 -15.86 5.80
N HIS A 468 -12.22 -15.98 5.57
CA HIS A 468 -11.49 -17.23 5.70
C HIS A 468 -11.43 -17.70 7.16
N VAL A 469 -11.07 -16.82 8.11
CA VAL A 469 -11.00 -17.16 9.55
C VAL A 469 -12.39 -17.54 10.09
N VAL A 470 -13.44 -16.78 9.73
CA VAL A 470 -14.82 -17.10 10.12
C VAL A 470 -15.23 -18.47 9.58
N ARG A 471 -14.85 -18.83 8.36
CA ARG A 471 -15.14 -20.14 7.79
C ARG A 471 -14.45 -21.25 8.58
N ILE A 472 -13.16 -21.13 8.87
CA ILE A 472 -12.42 -22.12 9.66
C ILE A 472 -13.07 -22.33 11.03
N LEU A 473 -13.39 -21.25 11.74
CA LEU A 473 -14.02 -21.34 13.06
C LEU A 473 -15.39 -22.03 13.02
N LYS A 474 -16.15 -21.92 11.92
CA LYS A 474 -17.42 -22.62 11.74
C LYS A 474 -17.28 -24.10 11.36
N GLU A 475 -16.20 -24.47 10.70
CA GLU A 475 -15.93 -25.87 10.29
C GLU A 475 -15.37 -26.70 11.45
N GLU A 476 -14.77 -26.07 12.45
CA GLU A 476 -14.13 -26.73 13.60
C GLU A 476 -14.98 -26.68 14.89
N GLY A 477 -16.04 -25.86 14.97
CA GLY A 477 -16.99 -25.74 16.10
C GLY A 477 -18.29 -26.44 15.82
#